data_8ecb24f92480e054f768edb3d3c8b244
#
_entry.id   8ecb24f92480e054f768edb3d3c8b244
#
_cell.length_a   1.000
_cell.length_b   1.000
_cell.length_c   1.000
_cell.angle_alpha   90.00
_cell.angle_beta   90.00
_cell.angle_gamma   90.00
#
_symmetry.space_group_name_H-M   'P 1'
#
loop_
_entity.id
_entity.type
_entity.pdbx_description
1 polymer ?
#
loop_
_entity_poly.entity_id
_entity_poly.type
_entity_poly.pdbx_seq_one_letter_code
_entity_poly.pdbx_strand_id
1 'polypeptide(L)'
;MGRELHAFPGGLNIPTRKELTNAKPSLITPLPDLIILPLQQHIGTAAAPVIRIGDQVRKGQIVARAEGYVSVPVHASTSGKISDIGDYSVPDSFGLKAPCIVIEPDGDDRWFDIKPTADFSSIDPQTLQEVIREAGIVGLGGAGFPAHVKLREGTENAVDTLIINGVECEPYISCDDRLIREKPEYIIAGARMIRHAVQARHCVIALEADMPEAHAALEKLIDDDIELISLPVKYPQGGERQLIKVLTGKEVPSGALPIHIGIVMHNVGTAAAAYRAVTRGEPLISRYVTVSGDLPEPRNLQVLLGTPVRHCADQCGYQEKSGEAIILGGPMMGMYVTNMHMPVIKTTNCVLVTPTVNQYPEQPCIRCGLCVDVCPAVLMPQELFRHARSRNYARLREYHLFDCIECGCCSYVCPSNIRLVHYYRKAKREIMQEEKAARGAADARRRFVARSARLAREAGEQDQKKND
;
A
#
# COMPACT_ATOMS: atom_id res chain seq x y z
N MET A 1 -25.83 22.43 -0.68
CA MET A 1 -26.16 21.59 -1.88
C MET A 1 -25.19 20.43 -1.86
N GLY A 2 -25.69 19.18 -1.91
CA GLY A 2 -24.81 18.00 -1.92
C GLY A 2 -23.96 17.96 -3.21
N ARG A 3 -22.76 17.38 -3.13
CA ARG A 3 -21.86 17.17 -4.27
C ARG A 3 -22.52 16.25 -5.30
N GLU A 4 -22.42 16.60 -6.56
CA GLU A 4 -22.84 15.72 -7.66
C GLU A 4 -21.87 14.52 -7.73
N LEU A 5 -22.42 13.31 -7.73
CA LEU A 5 -21.66 12.08 -7.86
C LEU A 5 -21.72 11.57 -9.31
N HIS A 6 -20.59 11.10 -9.80
CA HIS A 6 -20.45 10.59 -11.16
C HIS A 6 -20.24 9.07 -11.17
N ALA A 7 -20.68 8.39 -12.21
CA ALA A 7 -20.43 6.97 -12.38
C ALA A 7 -19.03 6.71 -12.96
N PHE A 8 -18.40 5.61 -12.54
CA PHE A 8 -17.25 5.06 -13.24
C PHE A 8 -17.68 3.83 -14.08
N PRO A 9 -16.98 3.52 -15.19
CA PRO A 9 -17.33 2.40 -16.06
C PRO A 9 -17.06 1.05 -15.39
N GLY A 10 -17.75 -0.01 -15.84
CA GLY A 10 -17.53 -1.36 -15.35
C GLY A 10 -17.81 -1.53 -13.86
N GLY A 11 -16.98 -2.32 -13.20
CA GLY A 11 -17.14 -2.67 -11.80
C GLY A 11 -18.15 -3.79 -11.55
N LEU A 12 -18.31 -4.17 -10.29
CA LEU A 12 -19.14 -5.30 -9.85
C LEU A 12 -19.92 -4.94 -8.58
N ASN A 13 -21.13 -5.48 -8.46
CA ASN A 13 -21.85 -5.53 -7.21
C ASN A 13 -21.64 -6.93 -6.61
N ILE A 14 -20.79 -7.05 -5.61
CA ILE A 14 -20.42 -8.31 -4.97
C ILE A 14 -20.73 -8.26 -3.48
N PRO A 15 -21.05 -9.38 -2.83
CA PRO A 15 -21.29 -9.44 -1.38
C PRO A 15 -20.05 -8.97 -0.63
N THR A 16 -20.20 -8.01 0.28
CA THR A 16 -19.07 -7.40 1.01
C THR A 16 -18.52 -8.26 2.14
N ARG A 17 -19.35 -9.07 2.77
CA ARG A 17 -18.96 -9.99 3.88
C ARG A 17 -18.27 -9.30 5.07
N LYS A 18 -18.44 -8.00 5.23
CA LYS A 18 -17.84 -7.21 6.33
C LYS A 18 -18.49 -7.50 7.67
N GLU A 19 -19.75 -7.97 7.65
CA GLU A 19 -20.52 -8.36 8.85
C GLU A 19 -19.82 -9.43 9.70
N LEU A 20 -18.90 -10.18 9.14
CA LEU A 20 -18.11 -11.19 9.88
C LEU A 20 -17.17 -10.55 10.91
N THR A 21 -16.71 -9.34 10.67
CA THR A 21 -15.61 -8.73 11.45
C THR A 21 -15.90 -7.34 11.99
N ASN A 22 -16.83 -6.59 11.37
CA ASN A 22 -17.02 -5.16 11.69
C ASN A 22 -17.83 -4.89 12.97
N ALA A 23 -18.56 -5.86 13.49
CA ALA A 23 -19.40 -5.67 14.71
C ALA A 23 -18.59 -5.66 16.01
N LYS A 24 -17.46 -6.39 16.07
CA LYS A 24 -16.64 -6.54 17.26
C LYS A 24 -15.53 -5.48 17.34
N PRO A 25 -15.18 -4.96 18.52
CA PRO A 25 -13.98 -4.14 18.69
C PRO A 25 -12.72 -4.85 18.22
N SER A 26 -11.74 -4.07 17.76
CA SER A 26 -10.43 -4.62 17.40
C SER A 26 -9.72 -5.20 18.63
N LEU A 27 -8.93 -6.24 18.42
CA LEU A 27 -8.08 -6.84 19.44
C LEU A 27 -6.62 -6.39 19.21
N ILE A 28 -5.96 -5.91 20.26
CA ILE A 28 -4.51 -5.71 20.24
C ILE A 28 -3.86 -7.09 20.34
N THR A 29 -3.06 -7.46 19.33
CA THR A 29 -2.36 -8.76 19.33
C THR A 29 -1.30 -8.79 20.42
N PRO A 30 -1.14 -9.93 21.15
CA PRO A 30 0.03 -10.11 22.00
C PRO A 30 1.32 -10.04 21.16
N LEU A 31 2.47 -9.83 21.83
CA LEU A 31 3.76 -9.88 21.16
C LEU A 31 4.01 -11.30 20.62
N PRO A 32 4.41 -11.44 19.36
CA PRO A 32 4.86 -12.72 18.83
C PRO A 32 6.27 -13.03 19.29
N ASP A 33 6.72 -14.29 19.16
CA ASP A 33 8.07 -14.72 19.50
C ASP A 33 9.16 -14.03 18.65
N LEU A 34 8.82 -13.67 17.41
CA LEU A 34 9.70 -12.99 16.47
C LEU A 34 8.96 -11.89 15.71
N ILE A 35 9.65 -10.79 15.46
CA ILE A 35 9.25 -9.72 14.55
C ILE A 35 10.19 -9.75 13.33
N ILE A 36 9.63 -9.91 12.13
CA ILE A 36 10.38 -10.00 10.87
C ILE A 36 10.07 -8.75 10.03
N LEU A 37 11.05 -7.86 9.88
CA LEU A 37 10.88 -6.56 9.21
C LEU A 37 11.58 -6.57 7.86
N PRO A 38 10.84 -6.72 6.74
CA PRO A 38 11.43 -6.56 5.40
C PRO A 38 12.00 -5.14 5.22
N LEU A 39 13.18 -5.06 4.59
CA LEU A 39 13.81 -3.77 4.28
C LEU A 39 13.04 -2.99 3.22
N GLN A 40 12.21 -3.68 2.43
CA GLN A 40 11.32 -3.08 1.44
C GLN A 40 9.87 -3.44 1.74
N GLN A 41 9.10 -2.46 2.22
CA GLN A 41 7.67 -2.59 2.51
C GLN A 41 6.81 -1.60 1.71
N HIS A 42 7.38 -1.03 0.63
CA HIS A 42 6.77 0.05 -0.17
C HIS A 42 7.33 0.06 -1.59
N ILE A 43 6.68 0.81 -2.48
CA ILE A 43 7.19 1.09 -3.83
C ILE A 43 8.42 1.99 -3.74
N GLY A 44 9.48 1.67 -4.48
CA GLY A 44 10.71 2.45 -4.56
C GLY A 44 11.93 1.64 -4.13
N THR A 45 12.89 2.29 -3.46
CA THR A 45 14.15 1.68 -3.04
C THR A 45 14.04 1.12 -1.62
N ALA A 46 14.58 -0.08 -1.37
CA ALA A 46 14.67 -0.67 -0.05
C ALA A 46 15.46 0.23 0.91
N ALA A 47 15.13 0.18 2.19
CA ALA A 47 15.90 0.84 3.23
C ALA A 47 17.22 0.08 3.50
N ALA A 48 18.26 0.79 3.94
CA ALA A 48 19.56 0.21 4.30
C ALA A 48 19.65 -0.01 5.82
N PRO A 49 20.03 -1.21 6.30
CA PRO A 49 20.20 -1.49 7.72
C PRO A 49 21.24 -0.57 8.37
N VAL A 50 20.95 -0.09 9.59
CA VAL A 50 21.87 0.74 10.39
C VAL A 50 22.24 0.09 11.72
N ILE A 51 21.86 -1.17 11.89
CA ILE A 51 22.08 -2.01 13.08
C ILE A 51 22.81 -3.30 12.70
N ARG A 52 23.28 -4.04 13.69
CA ARG A 52 23.99 -5.31 13.55
C ARG A 52 23.30 -6.41 14.35
N ILE A 53 23.54 -7.66 13.98
CA ILE A 53 23.13 -8.82 14.78
C ILE A 53 23.74 -8.70 16.17
N GLY A 54 22.90 -8.88 17.20
CA GLY A 54 23.25 -8.73 18.59
C GLY A 54 22.90 -7.39 19.23
N ASP A 55 22.64 -6.35 18.44
CA ASP A 55 22.26 -5.03 18.95
C ASP A 55 20.91 -5.08 19.70
N GLN A 56 20.81 -4.30 20.78
CA GLN A 56 19.55 -4.05 21.48
C GLN A 56 18.84 -2.86 20.83
N VAL A 57 17.56 -3.01 20.55
CA VAL A 57 16.74 -1.96 19.97
C VAL A 57 15.53 -1.63 20.84
N ARG A 58 15.02 -0.42 20.72
CA ARG A 58 13.81 0.04 21.40
C ARG A 58 12.67 0.22 20.39
N LYS A 59 11.45 0.11 20.85
CA LYS A 59 10.24 0.35 20.05
C LYS A 59 10.27 1.74 19.41
N GLY A 60 10.03 1.82 18.11
CA GLY A 60 10.08 3.06 17.34
C GLY A 60 11.49 3.51 16.92
N GLN A 61 12.57 2.82 17.30
CA GLN A 61 13.91 3.12 16.85
C GLN A 61 14.09 2.79 15.37
N ILE A 62 14.76 3.67 14.61
CA ILE A 62 15.13 3.39 13.20
C ILE A 62 16.14 2.24 13.17
N VAL A 63 15.81 1.16 12.49
CA VAL A 63 16.66 -0.02 12.26
C VAL A 63 17.18 -0.10 10.83
N ALA A 64 16.52 0.59 9.89
CA ALA A 64 17.03 0.80 8.53
C ALA A 64 16.65 2.20 8.04
N ARG A 65 17.60 2.90 7.38
CA ARG A 65 17.40 4.24 6.83
C ARG A 65 16.92 4.20 5.40
N ALA A 66 16.11 5.20 5.04
CA ALA A 66 15.67 5.40 3.66
C ALA A 66 16.85 5.63 2.71
N GLU A 67 16.79 5.01 1.52
CA GLU A 67 17.76 5.23 0.44
C GLU A 67 17.11 5.89 -0.77
N GLY A 68 17.52 7.12 -1.06
CA GLY A 68 16.98 7.91 -2.15
C GLY A 68 15.64 8.62 -1.82
N TYR A 69 15.03 9.17 -2.86
CA TYR A 69 13.83 10.01 -2.73
C TYR A 69 12.56 9.18 -2.47
N VAL A 70 12.36 8.11 -3.26
CA VAL A 70 11.20 7.21 -3.11
C VAL A 70 11.61 6.06 -2.18
N SER A 71 11.75 6.38 -0.89
CA SER A 71 12.09 5.44 0.17
C SER A 71 11.70 6.01 1.53
N VAL A 72 11.41 5.13 2.50
CA VAL A 72 11.15 5.51 3.89
C VAL A 72 11.89 4.58 4.85
N PRO A 73 12.22 5.03 6.08
CA PRO A 73 12.89 4.18 7.06
C PRO A 73 12.01 3.03 7.56
N VAL A 74 12.68 2.01 8.10
CA VAL A 74 12.08 0.90 8.85
C VAL A 74 12.41 1.08 10.33
N HIS A 75 11.38 0.92 11.16
CA HIS A 75 11.49 1.08 12.62
C HIS A 75 11.26 -0.26 13.33
N ALA A 76 11.91 -0.46 14.46
CA ALA A 76 11.63 -1.56 15.35
C ALA A 76 10.19 -1.46 15.88
N SER A 77 9.39 -2.48 15.65
CA SER A 77 7.98 -2.49 16.08
C SER A 77 7.82 -2.72 17.59
N THR A 78 8.84 -3.26 18.25
CA THR A 78 8.94 -3.48 19.70
C THR A 78 10.38 -3.38 20.16
N SER A 79 10.64 -3.42 21.47
CA SER A 79 11.99 -3.54 22.02
C SER A 79 12.45 -4.99 22.02
N GLY A 80 13.76 -5.21 21.92
CA GLY A 80 14.35 -6.53 21.89
C GLY A 80 15.75 -6.57 21.29
N LYS A 81 16.20 -7.77 20.92
CA LYS A 81 17.52 -8.01 20.35
C LYS A 81 17.41 -8.34 18.86
N ILE A 82 18.31 -7.79 18.06
CA ILE A 82 18.46 -8.19 16.66
C ILE A 82 19.06 -9.60 16.62
N SER A 83 18.24 -10.58 16.25
CA SER A 83 18.66 -11.98 16.22
C SER A 83 19.24 -12.39 14.86
N ASP A 84 18.76 -11.77 13.75
CA ASP A 84 19.26 -12.06 12.41
C ASP A 84 19.05 -10.91 11.44
N ILE A 85 19.85 -10.88 10.37
CA ILE A 85 19.68 -10.02 9.18
C ILE A 85 19.92 -10.90 7.96
N GLY A 86 18.86 -11.34 7.30
CA GLY A 86 18.93 -12.33 6.22
C GLY A 86 17.70 -12.35 5.32
N ASP A 87 17.65 -13.32 4.42
CA ASP A 87 16.57 -13.48 3.45
C ASP A 87 15.41 -14.32 4.00
N TYR A 88 14.27 -13.70 4.21
CA TYR A 88 13.04 -14.33 4.68
C TYR A 88 11.93 -14.25 3.64
N SER A 89 10.95 -15.15 3.76
CA SER A 89 9.72 -15.10 2.94
C SER A 89 8.96 -13.80 3.22
N VAL A 90 8.65 -13.05 2.17
CA VAL A 90 7.91 -11.78 2.26
C VAL A 90 6.61 -11.85 1.48
N PRO A 91 5.63 -11.00 1.76
CA PRO A 91 4.41 -10.89 0.95
C PRO A 91 4.75 -10.52 -0.51
N ASP A 92 4.75 -11.52 -1.37
CA ASP A 92 5.00 -11.43 -2.81
C ASP A 92 4.20 -12.50 -3.55
N SER A 93 3.56 -12.12 -4.68
CA SER A 93 2.70 -13.02 -5.48
C SER A 93 3.46 -14.20 -6.11
N PHE A 94 4.79 -14.22 -6.03
CA PHE A 94 5.66 -15.23 -6.65
C PHE A 94 6.50 -16.02 -5.64
N GLY A 95 6.25 -15.80 -4.32
CA GLY A 95 6.92 -16.54 -3.24
C GLY A 95 8.39 -16.18 -3.03
N LEU A 96 8.77 -14.93 -3.28
CA LEU A 96 10.13 -14.47 -3.13
C LEU A 96 10.57 -14.37 -1.67
N LYS A 97 11.87 -14.50 -1.47
CA LYS A 97 12.55 -14.08 -0.25
C LYS A 97 13.20 -12.72 -0.48
N ALA A 98 13.30 -11.93 0.59
CA ALA A 98 13.95 -10.64 0.56
C ALA A 98 14.68 -10.35 1.87
N PRO A 99 15.68 -9.44 1.87
CA PRO A 99 16.38 -9.06 3.08
C PRO A 99 15.44 -8.50 4.15
N CYS A 100 15.53 -9.06 5.35
CA CYS A 100 14.76 -8.70 6.53
C CYS A 100 15.67 -8.51 7.72
N ILE A 101 15.22 -7.72 8.68
CA ILE A 101 15.76 -7.64 10.04
C ILE A 101 14.84 -8.45 10.94
N VAL A 102 15.38 -9.32 11.79
CA VAL A 102 14.63 -10.10 12.74
C VAL A 102 14.91 -9.60 14.15
N ILE A 103 13.84 -9.33 14.90
CA ILE A 103 13.89 -8.91 16.30
C ILE A 103 13.31 -10.03 17.16
N GLU A 104 14.03 -10.45 18.17
CA GLU A 104 13.55 -11.27 19.28
C GLU A 104 13.08 -10.31 20.38
N PRO A 105 11.74 -10.18 20.62
CA PRO A 105 11.20 -9.28 21.61
C PRO A 105 11.68 -9.60 23.02
N ASP A 106 11.94 -8.57 23.83
CA ASP A 106 12.33 -8.71 25.25
C ASP A 106 11.11 -8.77 26.20
N GLY A 107 9.92 -8.53 25.69
CA GLY A 107 8.67 -8.50 26.46
C GLY A 107 8.38 -7.16 27.16
N ASP A 108 9.33 -6.24 27.22
CA ASP A 108 9.21 -4.96 27.92
C ASP A 108 8.54 -3.87 27.07
N ASP A 109 8.53 -4.00 25.75
CA ASP A 109 7.94 -3.08 24.78
C ASP A 109 8.34 -1.60 24.98
N ARG A 110 9.60 -1.34 25.36
CA ARG A 110 10.13 -0.03 25.73
C ARG A 110 10.33 0.89 24.55
N TRP A 111 9.70 2.08 24.60
CA TRP A 111 9.87 3.10 23.58
C TRP A 111 11.29 3.68 23.50
N PHE A 112 11.72 3.96 22.29
CA PHE A 112 12.81 4.89 22.01
C PHE A 112 12.36 6.33 22.30
N ASP A 113 13.29 7.29 22.42
CA ASP A 113 12.96 8.68 22.70
C ASP A 113 12.09 9.27 21.58
N ILE A 114 10.80 9.39 21.84
CA ILE A 114 9.84 10.01 20.93
C ILE A 114 9.72 11.50 21.20
N LYS A 115 9.53 12.30 20.15
CA LYS A 115 9.39 13.75 20.23
C LYS A 115 8.02 14.18 19.70
N PRO A 116 7.00 14.24 20.55
CA PRO A 116 5.67 14.70 20.13
C PRO A 116 5.67 16.20 19.82
N THR A 117 4.83 16.60 18.87
CA THR A 117 4.57 18.01 18.55
C THR A 117 3.12 18.35 18.88
N ALA A 118 2.92 19.33 19.76
CA ALA A 118 1.59 19.65 20.27
C ALA A 118 0.66 20.32 19.24
N ASP A 119 1.22 21.19 18.40
CA ASP A 119 0.44 21.94 17.40
C ASP A 119 1.10 21.88 16.02
N PHE A 120 0.46 21.13 15.12
CA PHE A 120 0.93 20.98 13.75
C PHE A 120 0.70 22.23 12.89
N SER A 121 -0.22 23.11 13.26
CA SER A 121 -0.55 24.31 12.48
C SER A 121 0.60 25.33 12.47
N SER A 122 1.47 25.27 13.49
CA SER A 122 2.68 26.06 13.60
C SER A 122 3.89 25.52 12.83
N ILE A 123 3.78 24.28 12.31
CA ILE A 123 4.86 23.64 11.56
C ILE A 123 4.71 24.01 10.08
N ASP A 124 5.83 24.42 9.46
CA ASP A 124 5.81 24.63 8.01
C ASP A 124 5.58 23.33 7.24
N PRO A 125 4.97 23.40 6.04
CA PRO A 125 4.62 22.21 5.26
C PRO A 125 5.80 21.28 4.94
N GLN A 126 7.00 21.79 4.73
CA GLN A 126 8.19 21.00 4.38
C GLN A 126 8.69 20.20 5.60
N THR A 127 8.75 20.84 6.77
CA THR A 127 9.09 20.18 8.03
C THR A 127 8.07 19.09 8.36
N LEU A 128 6.77 19.34 8.14
CA LEU A 128 5.71 18.34 8.35
C LEU A 128 5.88 17.12 7.42
N GLN A 129 6.24 17.35 6.16
CA GLN A 129 6.53 16.28 5.21
C GLN A 129 7.74 15.44 5.64
N GLU A 130 8.78 16.06 6.20
CA GLU A 130 9.96 15.34 6.68
C GLU A 130 9.63 14.51 7.93
N VAL A 131 8.82 15.03 8.87
CA VAL A 131 8.32 14.23 10.02
C VAL A 131 7.57 12.99 9.52
N ILE A 132 6.69 13.13 8.52
CA ILE A 132 5.93 12.02 7.93
C ILE A 132 6.86 11.02 7.24
N ARG A 133 7.90 11.49 6.56
CA ARG A 133 8.92 10.65 5.93
C ARG A 133 9.71 9.86 6.97
N GLU A 134 10.28 10.55 7.96
CA GLU A 134 11.09 9.95 9.01
C GLU A 134 10.28 8.99 9.90
N ALA A 135 8.97 9.18 10.03
CA ALA A 135 8.07 8.22 10.67
C ALA A 135 7.78 6.96 9.82
N GLY A 136 8.33 6.87 8.61
CA GLY A 136 8.20 5.70 7.75
C GLY A 136 6.80 5.51 7.17
N ILE A 137 6.01 6.59 7.00
CA ILE A 137 4.62 6.49 6.57
C ILE A 137 4.52 6.30 5.07
N VAL A 138 3.73 5.28 4.69
CA VAL A 138 3.37 4.96 3.32
C VAL A 138 1.85 4.93 3.16
N GLY A 139 1.35 4.87 1.94
CA GLY A 139 -0.07 4.66 1.68
C GLY A 139 -0.55 3.31 2.22
N LEU A 140 -1.47 3.32 3.16
CA LEU A 140 -1.99 2.12 3.83
C LEU A 140 -3.18 1.47 3.11
N GLY A 141 -3.67 2.07 2.04
CA GLY A 141 -4.74 1.51 1.18
C GLY A 141 -4.30 0.41 0.20
N GLY A 142 -3.14 -0.23 0.42
CA GLY A 142 -2.65 -1.39 -0.34
C GLY A 142 -1.48 -1.10 -1.29
N ALA A 143 -1.41 0.07 -1.93
CA ALA A 143 -0.35 0.37 -2.92
C ALA A 143 1.04 0.63 -2.31
N GLY A 144 1.13 1.04 -1.05
CA GLY A 144 2.41 1.23 -0.37
C GLY A 144 3.29 2.34 -0.94
N PHE A 145 2.73 3.37 -1.55
CA PHE A 145 3.52 4.48 -2.06
C PHE A 145 3.92 5.42 -0.90
N PRO A 146 5.19 5.87 -0.81
CA PRO A 146 5.64 6.74 0.27
C PRO A 146 4.82 8.03 0.37
N ALA A 147 4.25 8.31 1.55
CA ALA A 147 3.31 9.42 1.73
C ALA A 147 3.96 10.79 1.48
N HIS A 148 5.20 10.99 1.96
CA HIS A 148 5.94 12.25 1.78
C HIS A 148 6.13 12.64 0.31
N VAL A 149 6.25 11.67 -0.62
CA VAL A 149 6.39 11.95 -2.06
C VAL A 149 5.12 12.62 -2.58
N LYS A 150 3.93 12.06 -2.27
CA LYS A 150 2.64 12.68 -2.63
C LYS A 150 2.47 14.06 -2.01
N LEU A 151 2.93 14.24 -0.76
CA LEU A 151 2.84 15.52 -0.06
C LEU A 151 3.74 16.58 -0.70
N ARG A 152 4.97 16.23 -1.07
CA ARG A 152 5.90 17.15 -1.72
C ARG A 152 5.45 17.57 -3.11
N GLU A 153 4.99 16.62 -3.92
CA GLU A 153 4.39 16.94 -5.21
C GLU A 153 3.20 17.89 -5.06
N GLY A 154 2.45 17.78 -3.97
CA GLY A 154 1.35 18.66 -3.61
C GLY A 154 1.81 20.11 -3.32
N THR A 155 3.00 20.33 -2.76
CA THR A 155 3.52 21.69 -2.55
C THR A 155 4.14 22.32 -3.79
N GLU A 156 4.63 21.49 -4.72
CA GLU A 156 5.18 21.93 -6.01
C GLU A 156 4.09 22.23 -7.05
N ASN A 157 2.86 21.74 -6.82
CA ASN A 157 1.69 21.90 -7.69
C ASN A 157 0.51 22.46 -6.87
N ALA A 158 -0.36 23.24 -7.49
CA ALA A 158 -1.57 23.73 -6.84
C ALA A 158 -2.55 22.57 -6.59
N VAL A 159 -2.80 22.24 -5.32
CA VAL A 159 -3.78 21.24 -4.92
C VAL A 159 -5.13 21.91 -4.69
N ASP A 160 -6.12 21.52 -5.46
CA ASP A 160 -7.51 21.96 -5.28
C ASP A 160 -8.20 21.10 -4.21
N THR A 161 -8.11 19.78 -4.34
CA THR A 161 -8.87 18.84 -3.51
C THR A 161 -7.97 17.76 -2.91
N LEU A 162 -8.01 17.63 -1.57
CA LEU A 162 -7.53 16.46 -0.84
C LEU A 162 -8.69 15.48 -0.65
N ILE A 163 -8.50 14.22 -1.03
CA ILE A 163 -9.44 13.13 -0.77
C ILE A 163 -8.85 12.20 0.29
N ILE A 164 -9.56 12.00 1.38
CA ILE A 164 -9.28 10.96 2.37
C ILE A 164 -10.19 9.77 2.08
N ASN A 165 -9.58 8.71 1.59
CA ASN A 165 -10.26 7.53 1.11
C ASN A 165 -10.52 6.53 2.25
N GLY A 166 -11.77 6.40 2.66
CA GLY A 166 -12.30 5.36 3.54
C GLY A 166 -13.25 4.40 2.81
N VAL A 167 -13.20 4.39 1.46
CA VAL A 167 -14.00 3.48 0.61
C VAL A 167 -13.34 2.12 0.59
N GLU A 168 -13.74 1.27 1.52
CA GLU A 168 -13.17 -0.06 1.75
C GLU A 168 -13.95 -1.11 0.95
N CYS A 169 -13.82 -1.04 -0.40
CA CYS A 169 -14.66 -1.79 -1.34
C CYS A 169 -14.28 -3.26 -1.54
N GLU A 170 -13.12 -3.70 -1.06
CA GLU A 170 -12.67 -5.09 -1.15
C GLU A 170 -13.48 -5.98 -0.20
N PRO A 171 -14.07 -7.11 -0.65
CA PRO A 171 -14.83 -7.99 0.22
C PRO A 171 -14.04 -8.53 1.41
N TYR A 172 -14.73 -8.79 2.50
CA TYR A 172 -14.23 -9.26 3.80
C TYR A 172 -13.42 -8.24 4.59
N ILE A 173 -12.87 -7.19 3.98
CA ILE A 173 -12.02 -6.21 4.65
C ILE A 173 -12.88 -5.16 5.37
N SER A 174 -12.57 -4.90 6.64
CA SER A 174 -13.24 -3.92 7.49
C SER A 174 -12.29 -3.23 8.47
N CYS A 175 -10.99 -3.27 8.20
CA CYS A 175 -9.99 -2.67 9.09
C CYS A 175 -10.03 -1.15 9.09
N ASP A 176 -10.38 -0.51 7.98
CA ASP A 176 -10.56 0.94 7.88
C ASP A 176 -11.87 1.36 8.57
N ASP A 177 -12.98 0.62 8.38
CA ASP A 177 -14.24 0.82 9.11
C ASP A 177 -14.01 0.78 10.64
N ARG A 178 -13.29 -0.25 11.13
CA ARG A 178 -12.98 -0.36 12.56
C ARG A 178 -12.08 0.77 13.05
N LEU A 179 -11.06 1.11 12.33
CA LEU A 179 -10.18 2.24 12.65
C LEU A 179 -10.97 3.54 12.78
N ILE A 180 -11.87 3.83 11.84
CA ILE A 180 -12.71 5.04 11.87
C ILE A 180 -13.60 5.05 13.10
N ARG A 181 -14.29 3.94 13.41
CA ARG A 181 -15.18 3.84 14.59
C ARG A 181 -14.44 4.00 15.90
N GLU A 182 -13.20 3.49 16.00
CA GLU A 182 -12.43 3.48 17.25
C GLU A 182 -11.57 4.73 17.43
N LYS A 183 -11.16 5.37 16.35
CA LYS A 183 -10.22 6.50 16.34
C LYS A 183 -10.61 7.60 15.33
N PRO A 184 -11.88 8.05 15.32
CA PRO A 184 -12.33 9.06 14.34
C PRO A 184 -11.55 10.37 14.49
N GLU A 185 -11.13 10.74 15.70
CA GLU A 185 -10.32 11.93 15.99
C GLU A 185 -8.94 11.87 15.30
N TYR A 186 -8.35 10.67 15.13
CA TYR A 186 -7.07 10.52 14.42
C TYR A 186 -7.23 10.76 12.92
N ILE A 187 -8.36 10.35 12.37
CA ILE A 187 -8.68 10.54 10.95
C ILE A 187 -8.88 12.02 10.65
N ILE A 188 -9.70 12.71 11.44
CA ILE A 188 -10.01 14.13 11.24
C ILE A 188 -8.75 14.99 11.41
N ALA A 189 -8.01 14.80 12.52
CA ALA A 189 -6.79 15.56 12.75
C ALA A 189 -5.72 15.24 11.68
N GLY A 190 -5.57 13.97 11.28
CA GLY A 190 -4.66 13.58 10.21
C GLY A 190 -5.06 14.14 8.85
N ALA A 191 -6.36 14.22 8.54
CA ALA A 191 -6.87 14.87 7.33
C ALA A 191 -6.51 16.37 7.30
N ARG A 192 -6.71 17.07 8.42
CA ARG A 192 -6.31 18.49 8.58
C ARG A 192 -4.81 18.69 8.43
N MET A 193 -3.99 17.80 9.02
CA MET A 193 -2.53 17.82 8.88
C MET A 193 -2.08 17.63 7.42
N ILE A 194 -2.63 16.63 6.74
CA ILE A 194 -2.30 16.38 5.33
C ILE A 194 -2.76 17.56 4.46
N ARG A 195 -3.97 18.10 4.71
CA ARG A 195 -4.47 19.30 4.02
C ARG A 195 -3.52 20.48 4.18
N HIS A 196 -3.02 20.71 5.40
CA HIS A 196 -2.02 21.75 5.69
C HIS A 196 -0.70 21.48 4.95
N ALA A 197 -0.22 20.22 4.96
CA ALA A 197 1.02 19.83 4.30
C ALA A 197 1.01 20.01 2.78
N VAL A 198 -0.15 19.86 2.12
CA VAL A 198 -0.31 20.02 0.66
C VAL A 198 -0.98 21.34 0.27
N GLN A 199 -1.36 22.18 1.23
CA GLN A 199 -2.07 23.45 1.01
C GLN A 199 -3.35 23.31 0.17
N ALA A 200 -4.11 22.20 0.37
CA ALA A 200 -5.34 21.94 -0.39
C ALA A 200 -6.47 22.89 0.02
N ARG A 201 -7.23 23.36 -0.98
CA ARG A 201 -8.39 24.23 -0.75
C ARG A 201 -9.56 23.48 -0.13
N HIS A 202 -9.83 22.29 -0.62
CA HIS A 202 -10.96 21.44 -0.20
C HIS A 202 -10.45 20.13 0.39
N CYS A 203 -11.17 19.61 1.38
CA CYS A 203 -10.92 18.29 1.96
C CYS A 203 -12.21 17.47 1.95
N VAL A 204 -12.15 16.28 1.40
CA VAL A 204 -13.27 15.34 1.30
C VAL A 204 -12.90 14.04 1.96
N ILE A 205 -13.73 13.52 2.86
CA ILE A 205 -13.64 12.15 3.36
C ILE A 205 -14.77 11.35 2.70
N ALA A 206 -14.43 10.26 2.02
CA ALA A 206 -15.39 9.40 1.35
C ALA A 206 -15.46 8.03 2.03
N LEU A 207 -16.67 7.55 2.30
CA LEU A 207 -16.98 6.24 2.88
C LEU A 207 -17.96 5.48 1.99
N GLU A 208 -18.10 4.17 2.19
CA GLU A 208 -19.19 3.40 1.60
C GLU A 208 -20.46 3.47 2.47
N ALA A 209 -21.62 3.34 1.83
CA ALA A 209 -22.92 3.42 2.50
C ALA A 209 -23.19 2.26 3.47
N ASP A 210 -22.41 1.17 3.39
CA ASP A 210 -22.46 0.03 4.32
C ASP A 210 -21.64 0.23 5.61
N MET A 211 -21.14 1.46 5.84
CA MET A 211 -20.35 1.86 7.02
C MET A 211 -21.04 2.95 7.86
N PRO A 212 -22.34 2.79 8.27
CA PRO A 212 -23.12 3.86 8.89
C PRO A 212 -22.56 4.31 10.25
N GLU A 213 -21.97 3.41 11.05
CA GLU A 213 -21.40 3.78 12.35
C GLU A 213 -20.08 4.53 12.20
N ALA A 214 -19.27 4.21 11.18
CA ALA A 214 -18.07 4.98 10.85
C ALA A 214 -18.45 6.39 10.39
N HIS A 215 -19.47 6.51 9.53
CA HIS A 215 -20.03 7.81 9.12
C HIS A 215 -20.46 8.64 10.31
N ALA A 216 -21.29 8.07 11.20
CA ALA A 216 -21.79 8.75 12.39
C ALA A 216 -20.68 9.14 13.39
N ALA A 217 -19.58 8.37 13.44
CA ALA A 217 -18.42 8.68 14.29
C ALA A 217 -17.66 9.92 13.77
N LEU A 218 -17.45 10.02 12.45
CA LEU A 218 -16.80 11.18 11.84
C LEU A 218 -17.68 12.42 11.86
N GLU A 219 -18.96 12.28 11.53
CA GLU A 219 -19.94 13.39 11.46
C GLU A 219 -20.00 14.22 12.74
N LYS A 220 -19.76 13.60 13.90
CA LYS A 220 -19.73 14.28 15.21
C LYS A 220 -18.51 15.19 15.41
N LEU A 221 -17.46 15.04 14.59
CA LEU A 221 -16.16 15.68 14.80
C LEU A 221 -15.76 16.61 13.65
N ILE A 222 -16.48 16.57 12.52
CA ILE A 222 -16.22 17.44 11.39
C ILE A 222 -16.92 18.79 11.59
N ASP A 223 -16.24 19.83 11.11
CA ASP A 223 -16.76 21.18 10.94
C ASP A 223 -16.93 21.46 9.42
N ASP A 224 -17.23 22.69 9.06
CA ASP A 224 -17.41 23.12 7.64
C ASP A 224 -16.13 22.99 6.79
N ASP A 225 -15.01 22.63 7.39
CA ASP A 225 -13.70 22.52 6.73
C ASP A 225 -13.47 21.17 6.02
N ILE A 226 -14.30 20.15 6.31
CA ILE A 226 -14.21 18.80 5.74
C ILE A 226 -15.59 18.36 5.26
N GLU A 227 -15.69 17.97 4.01
CA GLU A 227 -16.90 17.37 3.44
C GLU A 227 -16.89 15.85 3.63
N LEU A 228 -17.92 15.29 4.27
CA LEU A 228 -18.10 13.84 4.46
C LEU A 228 -19.12 13.31 3.45
N ILE A 229 -18.71 12.32 2.64
CA ILE A 229 -19.53 11.78 1.56
C ILE A 229 -19.73 10.28 1.74
N SER A 230 -20.99 9.84 1.70
CA SER A 230 -21.35 8.43 1.63
C SER A 230 -21.62 8.03 0.18
N LEU A 231 -20.97 6.94 -0.26
CA LEU A 231 -21.02 6.44 -1.63
C LEU A 231 -21.75 5.10 -1.71
N PRO A 232 -22.49 4.82 -2.78
CA PRO A 232 -23.06 3.48 -3.01
C PRO A 232 -21.98 2.41 -3.03
N VAL A 233 -22.28 1.22 -2.48
CA VAL A 233 -21.36 0.09 -2.50
C VAL A 233 -21.20 -0.43 -3.93
N LYS A 234 -19.98 -0.32 -4.47
CA LYS A 234 -19.64 -0.84 -5.80
C LYS A 234 -18.14 -1.11 -5.89
N TYR A 235 -17.77 -2.32 -6.24
CA TYR A 235 -16.36 -2.70 -6.43
C TYR A 235 -15.86 -2.35 -7.85
N PRO A 236 -14.67 -1.77 -8.07
CA PRO A 236 -13.66 -1.31 -7.11
C PRO A 236 -13.68 0.22 -6.91
N GLN A 237 -14.74 0.78 -6.35
CA GLN A 237 -14.93 2.24 -6.18
C GLN A 237 -13.84 2.89 -5.31
N GLY A 238 -13.25 2.14 -4.36
CA GLY A 238 -12.11 2.60 -3.55
C GLY A 238 -10.79 2.74 -4.32
N GLY A 239 -10.73 2.31 -5.58
CA GLY A 239 -9.58 2.54 -6.45
C GLY A 239 -9.36 4.05 -6.67
N GLU A 240 -8.10 4.52 -6.59
CA GLU A 240 -7.78 5.96 -6.64
C GLU A 240 -8.41 6.67 -7.85
N ARG A 241 -8.23 6.13 -9.06
CA ARG A 241 -8.77 6.75 -10.29
C ARG A 241 -10.30 6.69 -10.35
N GLN A 242 -10.91 5.61 -9.86
CA GLN A 242 -12.36 5.44 -9.82
C GLN A 242 -12.99 6.42 -8.81
N LEU A 243 -12.42 6.53 -7.62
CA LEU A 243 -12.93 7.43 -6.60
C LEU A 243 -12.79 8.90 -7.00
N ILE A 244 -11.68 9.29 -7.63
CA ILE A 244 -11.51 10.63 -8.20
C ILE A 244 -12.63 10.92 -9.22
N LYS A 245 -12.88 9.99 -10.15
CA LYS A 245 -13.95 10.14 -11.15
C LYS A 245 -15.32 10.30 -10.49
N VAL A 246 -15.61 9.47 -9.49
CA VAL A 246 -16.90 9.51 -8.78
C VAL A 246 -17.12 10.84 -8.06
N LEU A 247 -16.10 11.34 -7.37
CA LEU A 247 -16.22 12.56 -6.56
C LEU A 247 -16.10 13.86 -7.35
N THR A 248 -15.45 13.85 -8.51
CA THR A 248 -15.09 15.08 -9.21
C THR A 248 -15.50 15.13 -10.68
N GLY A 249 -15.93 14.02 -11.26
CA GLY A 249 -16.17 13.89 -12.70
C GLY A 249 -14.89 13.89 -13.55
N LYS A 250 -13.73 14.23 -12.98
CA LYS A 250 -12.43 14.28 -13.69
C LYS A 250 -11.84 12.90 -13.86
N GLU A 251 -11.12 12.69 -14.96
CA GLU A 251 -10.32 11.48 -15.19
C GLU A 251 -8.84 11.80 -15.09
N VAL A 252 -8.10 10.92 -14.42
CA VAL A 252 -6.63 10.99 -14.40
C VAL A 252 -6.13 10.42 -15.73
N PRO A 253 -5.43 11.20 -16.58
CA PRO A 253 -4.94 10.72 -17.87
C PRO A 253 -4.01 9.50 -17.74
N SER A 254 -3.94 8.68 -18.79
CA SER A 254 -3.01 7.55 -18.84
C SER A 254 -1.56 8.02 -18.62
N GLY A 255 -0.82 7.32 -17.76
CA GLY A 255 0.55 7.69 -17.39
C GLY A 255 0.68 8.93 -16.49
N ALA A 256 -0.42 9.67 -16.22
CA ALA A 256 -0.40 10.83 -15.32
C ALA A 256 -0.69 10.43 -13.87
N LEU A 257 -0.34 11.32 -12.95
CA LEU A 257 -0.65 11.22 -11.51
C LEU A 257 -1.84 12.13 -11.17
N PRO A 258 -2.62 11.83 -10.10
CA PRO A 258 -3.73 12.66 -9.65
C PRO A 258 -3.36 14.13 -9.41
N ILE A 259 -2.14 14.40 -8.99
CA ILE A 259 -1.65 15.76 -8.75
C ILE A 259 -1.68 16.64 -10.00
N HIS A 260 -1.49 16.06 -11.20
CA HIS A 260 -1.53 16.82 -12.46
C HIS A 260 -2.93 17.39 -12.79
N ILE A 261 -3.97 16.91 -12.09
CA ILE A 261 -5.34 17.45 -12.16
C ILE A 261 -5.76 18.15 -10.87
N GLY A 262 -4.78 18.50 -10.00
CA GLY A 262 -4.97 19.22 -8.75
C GLY A 262 -5.56 18.38 -7.61
N ILE A 263 -5.39 17.06 -7.62
CA ILE A 263 -5.96 16.17 -6.61
C ILE A 263 -4.85 15.38 -5.92
N VAL A 264 -4.93 15.29 -4.59
CA VAL A 264 -4.12 14.39 -3.76
C VAL A 264 -5.06 13.45 -3.01
N MET A 265 -4.72 12.17 -2.94
CA MET A 265 -5.51 11.16 -2.21
C MET A 265 -4.65 10.39 -1.23
N HIS A 266 -5.18 10.23 0.00
CA HIS A 266 -4.63 9.35 1.04
C HIS A 266 -5.72 8.47 1.64
N ASN A 267 -5.36 7.27 2.09
CA ASN A 267 -6.26 6.38 2.82
C ASN A 267 -6.45 6.88 4.28
N VAL A 268 -7.58 6.54 4.91
CA VAL A 268 -7.89 6.91 6.32
C VAL A 268 -6.82 6.40 7.30
N GLY A 269 -6.28 5.20 7.11
CA GLY A 269 -5.18 4.68 7.92
C GLY A 269 -3.90 5.50 7.78
N THR A 270 -3.62 6.02 6.58
CA THR A 270 -2.49 6.94 6.37
C THR A 270 -2.69 8.26 7.11
N ALA A 271 -3.90 8.81 7.12
CA ALA A 271 -4.25 10.00 7.89
C ALA A 271 -4.06 9.77 9.40
N ALA A 272 -4.55 8.65 9.93
CA ALA A 272 -4.35 8.28 11.33
C ALA A 272 -2.87 8.08 11.67
N ALA A 273 -2.06 7.49 10.78
CA ALA A 273 -0.62 7.34 10.98
C ALA A 273 0.11 8.69 10.98
N ALA A 274 -0.28 9.62 10.10
CA ALA A 274 0.26 10.99 10.08
C ALA A 274 -0.02 11.71 11.41
N TYR A 275 -1.24 11.63 11.92
CA TYR A 275 -1.59 12.16 13.25
C TYR A 275 -0.69 11.59 14.35
N ARG A 276 -0.53 10.27 14.40
CA ARG A 276 0.30 9.61 15.44
C ARG A 276 1.77 10.06 15.35
N ALA A 277 2.30 10.14 14.13
CA ALA A 277 3.68 10.56 13.92
C ALA A 277 3.94 11.98 14.37
N VAL A 278 3.08 12.92 13.99
CA VAL A 278 3.27 14.33 14.31
C VAL A 278 2.93 14.63 15.77
N THR A 279 1.74 14.21 16.24
CA THR A 279 1.26 14.60 17.57
C THR A 279 1.88 13.78 18.69
N ARG A 280 2.22 12.50 18.44
CA ARG A 280 2.74 11.58 19.45
C ARG A 280 4.20 11.19 19.26
N GLY A 281 4.80 11.55 18.11
CA GLY A 281 6.14 11.10 17.74
C GLY A 281 6.24 9.60 17.45
N GLU A 282 5.12 8.92 17.21
CA GLU A 282 5.04 7.48 17.01
C GLU A 282 5.23 7.15 15.52
N PRO A 283 6.32 6.46 15.11
CA PRO A 283 6.47 6.04 13.72
C PRO A 283 5.47 4.94 13.34
N LEU A 284 5.36 4.66 12.04
CA LEU A 284 4.48 3.61 11.52
C LEU A 284 5.06 2.21 11.84
N ILE A 285 4.67 1.67 12.99
CA ILE A 285 5.10 0.36 13.49
C ILE A 285 3.94 -0.61 13.73
N SER A 286 2.71 -0.17 13.53
CA SER A 286 1.51 -1.00 13.71
C SER A 286 0.40 -0.57 12.76
N ARG A 287 -0.53 -1.48 12.49
CA ARG A 287 -1.71 -1.18 11.68
C ARG A 287 -2.91 -2.04 12.11
N TYR A 288 -4.10 -1.63 11.68
CA TYR A 288 -5.28 -2.49 11.71
C TYR A 288 -5.23 -3.49 10.55
N VAL A 289 -5.57 -4.74 10.85
CA VAL A 289 -5.63 -5.85 9.89
C VAL A 289 -6.91 -6.64 10.12
N THR A 290 -7.67 -6.87 9.09
CA THR A 290 -8.82 -7.78 9.15
C THR A 290 -8.34 -9.23 9.07
N VAL A 291 -8.75 -10.08 9.99
CA VAL A 291 -8.54 -11.53 9.92
C VAL A 291 -9.91 -12.19 9.81
N SER A 292 -10.22 -12.76 8.65
CA SER A 292 -11.58 -13.17 8.28
C SER A 292 -11.62 -14.45 7.46
N GLY A 293 -12.83 -14.88 7.13
CA GLY A 293 -13.09 -16.08 6.32
C GLY A 293 -13.53 -17.26 7.16
N ASP A 294 -13.03 -18.47 6.86
CA ASP A 294 -13.38 -19.73 7.55
C ASP A 294 -12.60 -19.87 8.87
N LEU A 295 -12.94 -19.02 9.82
CA LEU A 295 -12.33 -18.94 11.15
C LEU A 295 -13.40 -19.03 12.24
N PRO A 296 -13.10 -19.60 13.41
CA PRO A 296 -14.02 -19.60 14.57
C PRO A 296 -14.40 -18.20 15.06
N GLU A 297 -13.43 -17.27 15.12
CA GLU A 297 -13.60 -15.93 15.63
C GLU A 297 -13.01 -14.86 14.72
N PRO A 298 -13.59 -14.61 13.52
CA PRO A 298 -13.11 -13.54 12.65
C PRO A 298 -13.20 -12.18 13.35
N ARG A 299 -12.18 -11.32 13.17
CA ARG A 299 -12.15 -9.97 13.74
C ARG A 299 -11.08 -9.07 13.14
N ASN A 300 -11.12 -7.80 13.48
CA ASN A 300 -10.04 -6.87 13.22
C ASN A 300 -9.01 -6.89 14.34
N LEU A 301 -7.74 -6.86 13.99
CA LEU A 301 -6.62 -6.87 14.92
C LEU A 301 -5.80 -5.58 14.78
N GLN A 302 -5.27 -5.07 15.90
CA GLN A 302 -4.18 -4.10 15.90
C GLN A 302 -2.86 -4.88 15.98
N VAL A 303 -2.09 -4.86 14.89
CA VAL A 303 -0.93 -5.73 14.68
C VAL A 303 0.33 -4.90 14.57
N LEU A 304 1.40 -5.30 15.25
CA LEU A 304 2.75 -4.77 15.02
C LEU A 304 3.25 -5.20 13.64
N LEU A 305 3.91 -4.30 12.91
CA LEU A 305 4.58 -4.65 11.66
C LEU A 305 5.67 -5.67 11.94
N GLY A 306 5.77 -6.67 11.05
CA GLY A 306 6.69 -7.79 11.22
C GLY A 306 6.09 -9.00 11.94
N THR A 307 4.89 -8.91 12.50
CA THR A 307 4.20 -10.06 13.11
C THR A 307 3.93 -11.13 12.05
N PRO A 308 4.24 -12.40 12.28
CA PRO A 308 3.92 -13.48 11.37
C PRO A 308 2.42 -13.63 11.13
N VAL A 309 2.03 -13.91 9.89
CA VAL A 309 0.61 -14.15 9.51
C VAL A 309 -0.03 -15.26 10.36
N ARG A 310 0.74 -16.31 10.69
CA ARG A 310 0.30 -17.40 11.58
C ARG A 310 -0.18 -16.87 12.92
N HIS A 311 0.61 -16.01 13.55
CA HIS A 311 0.27 -15.41 14.84
C HIS A 311 -1.06 -14.64 14.78
N CYS A 312 -1.31 -13.89 13.69
CA CYS A 312 -2.58 -13.20 13.50
C CYS A 312 -3.76 -14.17 13.35
N ALA A 313 -3.61 -15.23 12.57
CA ALA A 313 -4.64 -16.22 12.36
C ALA A 313 -4.97 -16.99 13.66
N ASP A 314 -3.96 -17.34 14.46
CA ASP A 314 -4.11 -18.03 15.75
C ASP A 314 -4.94 -17.20 16.75
N GLN A 315 -4.85 -15.84 16.71
CA GLN A 315 -5.70 -14.95 17.53
C GLN A 315 -7.19 -15.04 17.17
N CYS A 316 -7.50 -15.61 16.01
CA CYS A 316 -8.87 -15.83 15.51
C CYS A 316 -9.30 -17.33 15.58
N GLY A 317 -8.54 -18.15 16.33
CA GLY A 317 -8.83 -19.58 16.52
C GLY A 317 -8.50 -20.44 15.30
N TYR A 318 -7.55 -20.00 14.46
CA TYR A 318 -7.16 -20.74 13.26
C TYR A 318 -6.64 -22.15 13.59
N GLN A 319 -7.19 -23.11 12.89
CA GLN A 319 -6.74 -24.51 12.89
C GLN A 319 -6.52 -24.93 11.45
N GLU A 320 -5.33 -25.38 11.14
CA GLU A 320 -4.95 -25.78 9.79
C GLU A 320 -5.82 -26.93 9.28
N LYS A 321 -6.41 -26.72 8.10
CA LYS A 321 -7.25 -27.72 7.42
C LYS A 321 -6.64 -28.04 6.06
N SER A 322 -6.76 -29.31 5.64
CA SER A 322 -6.28 -29.72 4.33
C SER A 322 -7.04 -29.02 3.20
N GLY A 323 -6.30 -28.47 2.26
CA GLY A 323 -6.86 -27.87 1.04
C GLY A 323 -7.38 -26.44 1.20
N GLU A 324 -7.28 -25.81 2.37
CA GLU A 324 -7.58 -24.39 2.52
C GLU A 324 -6.51 -23.51 1.85
N ALA A 325 -6.90 -22.30 1.52
CA ALA A 325 -5.99 -21.28 1.01
C ALA A 325 -6.04 -20.05 1.93
N ILE A 326 -4.88 -19.46 2.16
CA ILE A 326 -4.75 -18.20 2.90
C ILE A 326 -4.34 -17.12 1.93
N ILE A 327 -5.00 -15.98 2.01
CA ILE A 327 -4.79 -14.84 1.13
C ILE A 327 -4.39 -13.64 1.98
N LEU A 328 -3.32 -12.95 1.63
CA LEU A 328 -3.01 -11.62 2.13
C LEU A 328 -3.69 -10.57 1.25
N GLY A 329 -4.55 -9.76 1.86
CA GLY A 329 -5.49 -8.90 1.16
C GLY A 329 -6.85 -9.57 0.98
N GLY A 330 -7.73 -8.97 0.17
CA GLY A 330 -9.05 -9.53 -0.11
C GLY A 330 -9.06 -10.56 -1.25
N PRO A 331 -10.23 -11.15 -1.53
CA PRO A 331 -10.35 -12.21 -2.53
C PRO A 331 -10.13 -11.73 -3.97
N MET A 332 -10.26 -10.40 -4.22
CA MET A 332 -10.17 -9.84 -5.57
C MET A 332 -8.74 -9.40 -5.93
N MET A 333 -8.04 -8.72 -5.01
CA MET A 333 -6.72 -8.15 -5.24
C MET A 333 -5.59 -8.83 -4.46
N GLY A 334 -5.91 -9.67 -3.51
CA GLY A 334 -4.94 -10.33 -2.62
C GLY A 334 -3.99 -11.30 -3.32
N MET A 335 -3.11 -11.87 -2.52
CA MET A 335 -2.14 -12.87 -2.96
C MET A 335 -2.18 -14.10 -2.05
N TYR A 336 -1.96 -15.28 -2.61
CA TYR A 336 -1.90 -16.50 -1.84
C TYR A 336 -0.66 -16.57 -0.96
N VAL A 337 -0.85 -16.96 0.29
CA VAL A 337 0.23 -17.21 1.25
C VAL A 337 0.82 -18.60 1.00
N THR A 338 2.12 -18.65 0.74
CA THR A 338 2.87 -19.90 0.58
C THR A 338 3.58 -20.34 1.86
N ASN A 339 3.72 -19.41 2.82
CA ASN A 339 4.37 -19.63 4.10
C ASN A 339 3.75 -18.73 5.19
N MET A 340 3.13 -19.34 6.19
CA MET A 340 2.47 -18.63 7.29
C MET A 340 3.41 -17.82 8.20
N HIS A 341 4.72 -18.01 8.08
CA HIS A 341 5.72 -17.18 8.77
C HIS A 341 6.03 -15.87 8.04
N MET A 342 5.39 -15.60 6.88
CA MET A 342 5.47 -14.27 6.25
C MET A 342 4.99 -13.20 7.21
N PRO A 343 5.69 -12.03 7.27
CA PRO A 343 5.30 -10.95 8.16
C PRO A 343 4.14 -10.13 7.64
N VAL A 344 3.35 -9.57 8.54
CA VAL A 344 2.49 -8.41 8.28
C VAL A 344 3.38 -7.22 7.96
N ILE A 345 3.17 -6.59 6.82
CA ILE A 345 3.91 -5.40 6.37
C ILE A 345 2.99 -4.16 6.29
N LYS A 346 3.56 -3.00 6.00
CA LYS A 346 2.82 -1.73 5.92
C LYS A 346 1.59 -1.78 4.99
N THR A 347 1.59 -2.65 3.97
CA THR A 347 0.50 -2.79 3.00
C THR A 347 -0.50 -3.91 3.30
N THR A 348 -0.24 -4.76 4.30
CA THR A 348 -1.12 -5.89 4.65
C THR A 348 -2.36 -5.39 5.38
N ASN A 349 -3.52 -5.40 4.75
CA ASN A 349 -4.80 -4.97 5.34
C ASN A 349 -5.72 -6.13 5.75
N CYS A 350 -5.47 -7.33 5.23
CA CYS A 350 -6.29 -8.52 5.54
C CYS A 350 -5.47 -9.81 5.49
N VAL A 351 -5.84 -10.74 6.36
CA VAL A 351 -5.51 -12.17 6.30
C VAL A 351 -6.83 -12.91 6.13
N LEU A 352 -7.06 -13.44 4.94
CA LEU A 352 -8.29 -14.15 4.60
C LEU A 352 -8.04 -15.65 4.52
N VAL A 353 -8.72 -16.41 5.40
CA VAL A 353 -8.72 -17.87 5.34
C VAL A 353 -9.93 -18.30 4.51
N THR A 354 -9.68 -18.98 3.39
CA THR A 354 -10.74 -19.46 2.51
C THR A 354 -10.92 -20.96 2.67
N PRO A 355 -12.16 -21.48 2.63
CA PRO A 355 -12.36 -22.92 2.54
C PRO A 355 -11.69 -23.43 1.27
N THR A 356 -11.49 -24.75 1.21
CA THR A 356 -10.92 -25.44 0.04
C THR A 356 -11.57 -24.92 -1.24
N VAL A 357 -10.80 -24.20 -2.03
CA VAL A 357 -11.28 -23.74 -3.34
C VAL A 357 -11.14 -24.91 -4.30
N ASN A 358 -12.28 -25.41 -4.82
CA ASN A 358 -12.23 -26.29 -5.98
C ASN A 358 -11.58 -25.52 -7.13
N GLN A 359 -10.31 -25.77 -7.35
CA GLN A 359 -9.58 -25.14 -8.45
C GLN A 359 -10.02 -25.81 -9.74
N TYR A 360 -11.03 -25.23 -10.37
CA TYR A 360 -11.35 -25.61 -11.74
C TYR A 360 -10.18 -25.25 -12.65
N PRO A 361 -9.74 -26.16 -13.54
CA PRO A 361 -8.64 -25.86 -14.46
C PRO A 361 -9.01 -24.72 -15.39
N GLU A 362 -8.02 -23.89 -15.73
CA GLU A 362 -8.20 -22.87 -16.76
C GLU A 362 -8.58 -23.51 -18.11
N GLN A 363 -9.63 -22.99 -18.75
CA GLN A 363 -10.09 -23.40 -20.06
C GLN A 363 -9.67 -22.37 -21.12
N PRO A 364 -9.64 -22.72 -22.39
CA PRO A 364 -9.39 -21.76 -23.47
C PRO A 364 -10.39 -20.61 -23.44
N CYS A 365 -9.91 -19.40 -23.77
CA CYS A 365 -10.75 -18.22 -23.87
C CYS A 365 -11.80 -18.39 -24.98
N ILE A 366 -13.09 -18.28 -24.62
CA ILE A 366 -14.22 -18.38 -25.57
C ILE A 366 -14.63 -17.04 -26.20
N ARG A 367 -13.90 -15.94 -25.92
CA ARG A 367 -14.14 -14.58 -26.41
C ARG A 367 -15.54 -14.03 -26.12
N CYS A 368 -16.12 -14.35 -24.96
CA CYS A 368 -17.48 -13.92 -24.57
C CYS A 368 -17.63 -12.41 -24.31
N GLY A 369 -16.55 -11.65 -24.08
CA GLY A 369 -16.60 -10.20 -23.85
C GLY A 369 -16.82 -9.78 -22.40
N LEU A 370 -17.31 -10.63 -21.50
CA LEU A 370 -17.69 -10.28 -20.12
C LEU A 370 -16.58 -9.54 -19.35
N CYS A 371 -15.31 -9.87 -19.60
CA CYS A 371 -14.17 -9.21 -18.94
C CYS A 371 -13.98 -7.75 -19.39
N VAL A 372 -14.45 -7.37 -20.58
CA VAL A 372 -14.43 -5.99 -21.07
C VAL A 372 -15.51 -5.17 -20.38
N ASP A 373 -16.73 -5.71 -20.27
CA ASP A 373 -17.89 -5.03 -19.71
C ASP A 373 -17.67 -4.59 -18.25
N VAL A 374 -16.90 -5.39 -17.48
CA VAL A 374 -16.63 -5.10 -16.07
C VAL A 374 -15.31 -4.34 -15.83
N CYS A 375 -14.54 -4.02 -16.86
CA CYS A 375 -13.26 -3.36 -16.68
C CYS A 375 -13.42 -1.89 -16.29
N PRO A 376 -13.02 -1.47 -15.05
CA PRO A 376 -13.17 -0.09 -14.61
C PRO A 376 -12.16 0.88 -15.24
N ALA A 377 -11.15 0.35 -15.96
CA ALA A 377 -10.17 1.11 -16.73
C ALA A 377 -10.42 1.05 -18.25
N VAL A 378 -11.57 0.49 -18.67
CA VAL A 378 -12.00 0.39 -20.08
C VAL A 378 -10.93 -0.24 -20.98
N LEU A 379 -10.26 -1.27 -20.47
CA LEU A 379 -9.23 -2.02 -21.19
C LEU A 379 -9.86 -3.20 -21.97
N MET A 380 -9.02 -3.89 -22.75
CA MET A 380 -9.37 -5.13 -23.43
C MET A 380 -8.67 -6.33 -22.75
N PRO A 381 -9.21 -6.89 -21.64
CA PRO A 381 -8.54 -7.90 -20.86
C PRO A 381 -8.18 -9.16 -21.66
N GLN A 382 -9.01 -9.61 -22.59
CA GLN A 382 -8.73 -10.77 -23.44
C GLN A 382 -7.51 -10.55 -24.36
N GLU A 383 -7.30 -9.32 -24.87
CA GLU A 383 -6.13 -9.00 -25.67
C GLU A 383 -4.88 -8.89 -24.82
N LEU A 384 -4.97 -8.24 -23.66
CA LEU A 384 -3.88 -8.20 -22.70
C LEU A 384 -3.45 -9.62 -22.30
N PHE A 385 -4.41 -10.53 -22.04
CA PHE A 385 -4.12 -11.94 -21.74
C PHE A 385 -3.38 -12.64 -22.89
N ARG A 386 -3.88 -12.49 -24.14
CA ARG A 386 -3.28 -13.08 -25.32
C ARG A 386 -1.82 -12.66 -25.49
N HIS A 387 -1.56 -11.35 -25.34
CA HIS A 387 -0.21 -10.79 -25.50
C HIS A 387 0.69 -11.10 -24.29
N ALA A 388 0.16 -11.19 -23.07
CA ALA A 388 0.92 -11.62 -21.89
C ALA A 388 1.39 -13.08 -22.03
N ARG A 389 0.51 -13.98 -22.48
CA ARG A 389 0.89 -15.38 -22.75
C ARG A 389 1.98 -15.53 -23.81
N SER A 390 1.95 -14.72 -24.85
CA SER A 390 2.95 -14.72 -25.93
C SER A 390 4.17 -13.85 -25.64
N ARG A 391 4.26 -13.21 -24.46
CA ARG A 391 5.33 -12.27 -24.08
C ARG A 391 5.55 -11.15 -25.10
N ASN A 392 4.49 -10.72 -25.77
CA ASN A 392 4.55 -9.61 -26.71
C ASN A 392 4.40 -8.27 -25.95
N TYR A 393 5.51 -7.81 -25.35
CA TYR A 393 5.50 -6.64 -24.47
C TYR A 393 5.24 -5.33 -25.22
N ALA A 394 5.60 -5.25 -26.49
CA ALA A 394 5.29 -4.07 -27.33
C ALA A 394 3.75 -3.89 -27.44
N ARG A 395 3.04 -4.96 -27.78
CA ARG A 395 1.57 -4.93 -27.84
C ARG A 395 0.93 -4.69 -26.48
N LEU A 396 1.49 -5.22 -25.40
CA LEU A 396 0.96 -4.94 -24.05
C LEU A 396 1.02 -3.46 -23.70
N ARG A 397 2.05 -2.73 -24.13
CA ARG A 397 2.13 -1.28 -23.99
C ARG A 397 1.09 -0.55 -24.84
N GLU A 398 0.92 -0.96 -26.09
CA GLU A 398 -0.11 -0.40 -27.00
C GLU A 398 -1.54 -0.60 -26.46
N TYR A 399 -1.80 -1.74 -25.77
CA TYR A 399 -3.07 -2.02 -25.10
C TYR A 399 -3.13 -1.50 -23.67
N HIS A 400 -2.24 -0.58 -23.29
CA HIS A 400 -2.24 0.13 -22.00
C HIS A 400 -2.22 -0.78 -20.77
N LEU A 401 -1.40 -1.84 -20.77
CA LEU A 401 -1.30 -2.77 -19.64
C LEU A 401 -1.08 -2.05 -18.30
N PHE A 402 -0.32 -0.94 -18.28
CA PHE A 402 0.00 -0.20 -17.06
C PHE A 402 -1.18 0.63 -16.51
N ASP A 403 -2.24 0.84 -17.27
CA ASP A 403 -3.49 1.43 -16.76
C ASP A 403 -4.37 0.40 -16.05
N CYS A 404 -4.06 -0.90 -16.17
CA CYS A 404 -4.74 -1.95 -15.40
C CYS A 404 -4.44 -1.78 -13.90
N ILE A 405 -5.48 -1.59 -13.09
CA ILE A 405 -5.40 -1.45 -11.63
C ILE A 405 -5.39 -2.80 -10.88
N GLU A 406 -5.38 -3.92 -11.62
CA GLU A 406 -5.31 -5.28 -11.07
C GLU A 406 -6.47 -5.66 -10.13
N CYS A 407 -7.62 -5.03 -10.31
CA CYS A 407 -8.80 -5.17 -9.45
C CYS A 407 -9.46 -6.57 -9.46
N GLY A 408 -9.12 -7.45 -10.38
CA GLY A 408 -9.69 -8.81 -10.42
C GLY A 408 -11.07 -8.93 -11.06
N CYS A 409 -11.80 -7.85 -11.36
CA CYS A 409 -13.15 -7.93 -11.95
C CYS A 409 -13.21 -8.83 -13.17
N CYS A 410 -12.26 -8.71 -14.09
CA CYS A 410 -12.19 -9.53 -15.30
C CYS A 410 -11.94 -11.02 -15.02
N SER A 411 -11.16 -11.35 -14.00
CA SER A 411 -10.94 -12.75 -13.58
C SER A 411 -12.19 -13.34 -12.93
N TYR A 412 -12.90 -12.52 -12.12
CA TYR A 412 -14.11 -12.91 -11.41
C TYR A 412 -15.24 -13.36 -12.35
N VAL A 413 -15.44 -12.64 -13.46
CA VAL A 413 -16.52 -12.95 -14.42
C VAL A 413 -16.12 -13.95 -15.51
N CYS A 414 -14.88 -14.44 -15.51
CA CYS A 414 -14.38 -15.30 -16.59
C CYS A 414 -14.96 -16.70 -16.51
N PRO A 415 -15.82 -17.14 -17.46
CA PRO A 415 -16.41 -18.49 -17.44
C PRO A 415 -15.37 -19.58 -17.73
N SER A 416 -14.23 -19.24 -18.30
CA SER A 416 -13.11 -20.14 -18.55
C SER A 416 -12.11 -20.23 -17.38
N ASN A 417 -12.42 -19.66 -16.21
CA ASN A 417 -11.58 -19.63 -15.01
C ASN A 417 -10.15 -19.13 -15.23
N ILE A 418 -9.95 -18.23 -16.20
CA ILE A 418 -8.63 -17.68 -16.51
C ILE A 418 -8.26 -16.67 -15.44
N ARG A 419 -7.13 -16.88 -14.78
CA ARG A 419 -6.57 -15.95 -13.78
C ARG A 419 -5.89 -14.75 -14.45
N LEU A 420 -6.68 -13.93 -15.17
CA LEU A 420 -6.21 -12.84 -16.04
C LEU A 420 -5.21 -11.92 -15.32
N VAL A 421 -5.52 -11.49 -14.11
CA VAL A 421 -4.66 -10.57 -13.33
C VAL A 421 -3.30 -11.18 -13.01
N HIS A 422 -3.21 -12.50 -12.81
CA HIS A 422 -1.93 -13.16 -12.59
C HIS A 422 -0.99 -12.99 -13.80
N TYR A 423 -1.52 -13.12 -15.03
CA TYR A 423 -0.75 -12.88 -16.25
C TYR A 423 -0.32 -11.42 -16.38
N TYR A 424 -1.17 -10.48 -15.99
CA TYR A 424 -0.83 -9.04 -16.06
C TYR A 424 0.25 -8.68 -15.04
N ARG A 425 0.14 -9.13 -13.80
CA ARG A 425 1.18 -8.95 -12.75
C ARG A 425 2.51 -9.49 -13.22
N LYS A 426 2.52 -10.70 -13.79
CA LYS A 426 3.73 -11.32 -14.33
C LYS A 426 4.33 -10.49 -15.47
N ALA A 427 3.52 -10.09 -16.44
CA ALA A 427 3.98 -9.30 -17.59
C ALA A 427 4.50 -7.92 -17.17
N LYS A 428 3.79 -7.20 -16.28
CA LYS A 428 4.26 -5.91 -15.74
C LYS A 428 5.62 -6.05 -15.06
N ARG A 429 5.80 -7.09 -14.24
CA ARG A 429 7.05 -7.36 -13.56
C ARG A 429 8.20 -7.63 -14.54
N GLU A 430 7.99 -8.50 -15.53
CA GLU A 430 8.98 -8.82 -16.56
C GLU A 430 9.38 -7.55 -17.34
N ILE A 431 8.41 -6.73 -17.78
CA ILE A 431 8.66 -5.44 -18.46
C ILE A 431 9.45 -4.48 -17.56
N MET A 432 9.07 -4.32 -16.31
CA MET A 432 9.77 -3.42 -15.37
C MET A 432 11.21 -3.88 -15.08
N GLN A 433 11.45 -5.19 -15.03
CA GLN A 433 12.79 -5.76 -14.86
C GLN A 433 13.67 -5.50 -16.09
N GLU A 434 13.15 -5.69 -17.30
CA GLU A 434 13.86 -5.37 -18.55
C GLU A 434 14.20 -3.87 -18.61
N GLU A 435 13.27 -2.99 -18.29
CA GLU A 435 13.50 -1.54 -18.30
C GLU A 435 14.52 -1.10 -17.22
N LYS A 436 14.49 -1.73 -16.04
CA LYS A 436 15.48 -1.47 -14.99
C LYS A 436 16.88 -1.92 -15.43
N ALA A 437 16.98 -3.10 -16.03
CA ALA A 437 18.24 -3.62 -16.56
C ALA A 437 18.79 -2.73 -17.69
N ALA A 438 17.94 -2.31 -18.63
CA ALA A 438 18.32 -1.42 -19.73
C ALA A 438 18.80 -0.05 -19.23
N ARG A 439 18.09 0.55 -18.25
CA ARG A 439 18.53 1.80 -17.61
C ARG A 439 19.87 1.64 -16.91
N GLY A 440 20.05 0.56 -16.12
CA GLY A 440 21.31 0.26 -15.44
C GLY A 440 22.48 0.12 -16.41
N ALA A 441 22.29 -0.57 -17.53
CA ALA A 441 23.30 -0.72 -18.59
C ALA A 441 23.64 0.63 -19.26
N ALA A 442 22.62 1.45 -19.55
CA ALA A 442 22.82 2.79 -20.11
C ALA A 442 23.60 3.72 -19.15
N ASP A 443 23.29 3.67 -17.86
CA ASP A 443 23.99 4.44 -16.82
C ASP A 443 25.44 3.97 -16.65
N ALA A 444 25.67 2.67 -16.67
CA ALA A 444 27.02 2.10 -16.62
C ALA A 444 27.85 2.56 -17.84
N ARG A 445 27.25 2.52 -19.04
CA ARG A 445 27.89 3.01 -20.26
C ARG A 445 28.21 4.51 -20.18
N ARG A 446 27.28 5.36 -19.71
CA ARG A 446 27.51 6.79 -19.52
C ARG A 446 28.68 7.06 -18.57
N ARG A 447 28.70 6.35 -17.41
CA ARG A 447 29.80 6.46 -16.43
C ARG A 447 31.13 6.01 -17.00
N PHE A 448 31.16 4.95 -17.79
CA PHE A 448 32.38 4.47 -18.47
C PHE A 448 32.91 5.50 -19.46
N VAL A 449 32.07 6.05 -20.33
CA VAL A 449 32.45 7.08 -21.31
C VAL A 449 32.99 8.34 -20.62
N ALA A 450 32.28 8.81 -19.56
CA ALA A 450 32.72 9.98 -18.79
C ALA A 450 34.08 9.76 -18.10
N ARG A 451 34.31 8.56 -17.52
CA ARG A 451 35.58 8.17 -16.92
C ARG A 451 36.71 8.12 -17.96
N SER A 452 36.47 7.50 -19.11
CA SER A 452 37.46 7.39 -20.18
C SER A 452 37.85 8.78 -20.73
N ALA A 453 36.87 9.67 -20.92
CA ALA A 453 37.12 11.04 -21.37
C ALA A 453 37.92 11.87 -20.32
N ARG A 454 37.67 11.64 -19.01
CA ARG A 454 38.45 12.28 -17.94
C ARG A 454 39.90 11.79 -17.95
N LEU A 455 40.12 10.48 -18.03
CA LEU A 455 41.47 9.90 -18.06
C LEU A 455 42.25 10.34 -19.29
N ALA A 456 41.60 10.46 -20.46
CA ALA A 456 42.24 10.98 -21.66
C ALA A 456 42.66 12.44 -21.52
N ARG A 457 41.85 13.29 -20.85
CA ARG A 457 42.25 14.69 -20.58
C ARG A 457 43.41 14.75 -19.61
N GLU A 458 43.37 14.00 -18.50
CA GLU A 458 44.47 13.94 -17.52
C GLU A 458 45.79 13.46 -18.16
N ALA A 459 45.72 12.48 -19.04
CA ALA A 459 46.89 12.02 -19.81
C ALA A 459 47.45 13.12 -20.75
N GLY A 460 46.58 13.83 -21.48
CA GLY A 460 46.99 14.94 -22.37
C GLY A 460 47.63 16.11 -21.61
N GLU A 461 47.10 16.46 -20.42
CA GLU A 461 47.69 17.52 -19.55
C GLU A 461 49.04 17.10 -18.97
N GLN A 462 49.26 15.80 -18.69
CA GLN A 462 50.55 15.29 -18.22
C GLN A 462 51.61 15.29 -19.33
N ASP A 463 51.23 14.98 -20.56
CA ASP A 463 52.14 15.03 -21.73
C ASP A 463 52.51 16.48 -22.10
N GLN A 464 51.58 17.42 -21.96
CA GLN A 464 51.93 18.84 -22.15
C GLN A 464 52.92 19.34 -21.08
N LYS A 465 52.72 19.01 -19.81
CA LYS A 465 53.63 19.37 -18.69
C LYS A 465 55.03 18.73 -18.77
N LYS A 466 55.21 17.68 -19.57
CA LYS A 466 56.54 17.06 -19.80
C LYS A 466 57.28 17.66 -20.97
N ASN A 467 56.57 18.39 -21.83
CA ASN A 467 57.15 18.98 -23.05
C ASN A 467 57.42 20.51 -22.88
N ASP A 468 56.94 21.12 -21.76
CA ASP A 468 57.33 22.43 -21.27
C ASP A 468 58.45 22.30 -20.20
#